data_7ad3addee711ba269e0dc8ab21be2b0d
#
_entry.id   7ad3addee711ba269e0dc8ab21be2b0d
#
_cell.length_a   1.000
_cell.length_b   1.000
_cell.length_c   1.000
_cell.angle_alpha   90.00
_cell.angle_beta   90.00
_cell.angle_gamma   90.00
#
_symmetry.space_group_name_H-M   'P 1'
#
loop_
_entity.id
_entity.type
_entity.pdbx_description
1 polymer ?
#
loop_
_entity_poly.entity_id
_entity_poly.type
_entity_poly.pdbx_seq_one_letter_code
_entity_poly.pdbx_strand_id
1 'polypeptide(L)'
;MQEGDPNYYGGYSALNTAGGETTPAILMTAAEVWFLRAEAALRGFSNETPKTCYETGIKTSFAQWGVGDATNYLASDRKPSDYKEMVPASGGKDMKALITISPKWNDTAGKEGQLEQIITQKWLACWPESYEAWSEQRRTGYPKLFKVQTNNSGGTIDTNDMIRRLPFSTDDADKDPVQYDLLKKALGGPDHGGTRLWWDAGKNNF
;
A
#
# COMPACT_ATOMS: atom_id res chain seq x y z
N MET A 1 5.75 -28.48 -11.64
CA MET A 1 6.13 -27.28 -12.41
C MET A 1 7.65 -27.24 -12.44
N GLN A 2 8.24 -27.06 -13.62
CA GLN A 2 9.70 -27.01 -13.81
C GLN A 2 10.11 -25.58 -14.18
N GLU A 3 11.38 -25.25 -14.02
CA GLU A 3 11.95 -23.98 -14.49
C GLU A 3 11.67 -23.84 -15.99
N GLY A 4 11.14 -22.70 -16.41
CA GLY A 4 10.68 -22.46 -17.80
C GLY A 4 9.16 -22.63 -18.03
N ASP A 5 8.42 -23.23 -17.07
CA ASP A 5 6.95 -23.20 -17.07
C ASP A 5 6.48 -21.78 -16.72
N PRO A 6 5.57 -21.15 -17.48
CA PRO A 6 5.05 -19.82 -17.18
C PRO A 6 4.34 -19.74 -15.81
N ASN A 7 4.00 -20.86 -15.21
CA ASN A 7 3.44 -20.94 -13.86
C ASN A 7 4.48 -21.35 -12.80
N TYR A 8 5.77 -21.33 -13.12
CA TYR A 8 6.82 -21.64 -12.17
C TYR A 8 7.11 -20.45 -11.25
N TYR A 9 6.85 -20.61 -9.96
CA TYR A 9 7.04 -19.56 -8.94
C TYR A 9 8.33 -19.70 -8.13
N GLY A 10 9.17 -20.69 -8.44
CA GLY A 10 10.42 -20.98 -7.70
C GLY A 10 11.49 -19.87 -7.77
N GLY A 11 11.36 -18.93 -8.75
CA GLY A 11 12.22 -17.76 -8.85
C GLY A 11 11.82 -16.59 -7.95
N TYR A 12 10.65 -16.66 -7.29
CA TYR A 12 10.16 -15.58 -6.44
C TYR A 12 10.37 -15.91 -4.96
N SER A 13 10.54 -14.85 -4.16
CA SER A 13 10.60 -15.00 -2.71
C SER A 13 9.25 -15.46 -2.16
N ALA A 14 9.27 -16.42 -1.26
CA ALA A 14 8.11 -16.81 -0.48
C ALA A 14 7.95 -15.86 0.72
N LEU A 15 6.71 -15.55 1.07
CA LEU A 15 6.43 -14.88 2.33
C LEU A 15 6.71 -15.82 3.50
N ASN A 16 7.40 -15.33 4.52
CA ASN A 16 7.52 -16.05 5.76
C ASN A 16 6.17 -16.02 6.48
N THR A 17 5.42 -17.09 6.34
CA THR A 17 4.15 -17.31 7.04
C THR A 17 4.41 -17.84 8.46
N ALA A 18 5.35 -17.25 9.19
CA ALA A 18 5.61 -17.59 10.59
C ALA A 18 4.40 -17.22 11.47
N GLY A 19 3.28 -17.87 11.23
CA GLY A 19 2.04 -17.72 11.96
C GLY A 19 1.31 -19.03 11.87
N GLY A 20 1.31 -19.81 12.97
CA GLY A 20 0.43 -20.98 13.08
C GLY A 20 -1.01 -20.55 13.41
N GLU A 21 -1.89 -21.52 13.55
CA GLU A 21 -3.31 -21.34 13.93
C GLU A 21 -3.51 -20.54 15.23
N THR A 22 -2.47 -20.43 16.06
CA THR A 22 -2.47 -19.70 17.34
C THR A 22 -1.95 -18.27 17.24
N THR A 23 -1.57 -17.78 16.04
CA THR A 23 -1.08 -16.41 15.88
C THR A 23 -2.25 -15.43 16.08
N PRO A 24 -2.16 -14.46 17.01
CA PRO A 24 -3.19 -13.47 17.21
C PRO A 24 -3.42 -12.64 15.94
N ALA A 25 -4.70 -12.35 15.63
CA ALA A 25 -5.02 -11.42 14.56
C ALA A 25 -4.54 -10.01 14.94
N ILE A 26 -3.74 -9.40 14.09
CA ILE A 26 -3.32 -8.00 14.25
C ILE A 26 -4.43 -7.12 13.68
N LEU A 27 -4.99 -6.23 14.51
CA LEU A 27 -6.02 -5.28 14.10
C LEU A 27 -5.46 -3.88 13.85
N MET A 28 -4.41 -3.51 14.58
CA MET A 28 -3.71 -2.25 14.48
C MET A 28 -2.36 -2.37 15.18
N THR A 29 -1.33 -1.77 14.65
CA THR A 29 0.01 -1.80 15.25
C THR A 29 0.35 -0.47 15.94
N ALA A 30 1.23 -0.52 16.96
CA ALA A 30 1.75 0.70 17.58
C ALA A 30 2.58 1.54 16.56
N ALA A 31 3.26 0.91 15.61
CA ALA A 31 3.97 1.59 14.55
C ALA A 31 3.02 2.41 13.66
N GLU A 32 1.87 1.85 13.31
CA GLU A 32 0.83 2.55 12.55
C GLU A 32 0.38 3.83 13.26
N VAL A 33 0.12 3.78 14.56
CA VAL A 33 -0.25 4.96 15.34
C VAL A 33 0.80 6.05 15.26
N TRP A 34 2.09 5.69 15.31
CA TRP A 34 3.18 6.66 15.17
C TRP A 34 3.20 7.33 13.78
N PHE A 35 2.91 6.59 12.72
CA PHE A 35 2.82 7.17 11.37
C PHE A 35 1.58 8.05 11.20
N LEU A 36 0.44 7.70 11.80
CA LEU A 36 -0.73 8.59 11.86
C LEU A 36 -0.42 9.90 12.59
N ARG A 37 0.32 9.84 13.70
CA ARG A 37 0.81 11.03 14.42
C ARG A 37 1.77 11.85 13.57
N ALA A 38 2.67 11.20 12.83
CA ALA A 38 3.58 11.89 11.91
C ALA A 38 2.81 12.66 10.83
N GLU A 39 1.81 12.04 10.22
CA GLU A 39 0.94 12.71 9.25
C GLU A 39 0.12 13.85 9.89
N ALA A 40 -0.46 13.63 11.06
CA ALA A 40 -1.21 14.65 11.79
C ALA A 40 -0.33 15.89 12.08
N ALA A 41 0.90 15.67 12.51
CA ALA A 41 1.87 16.74 12.73
C ALA A 41 2.26 17.46 11.42
N LEU A 42 2.47 16.71 10.33
CA LEU A 42 2.78 17.28 9.01
C LEU A 42 1.64 18.17 8.48
N ARG A 43 0.40 17.80 8.77
CA ARG A 43 -0.81 18.56 8.41
C ARG A 43 -1.11 19.73 9.35
N GLY A 44 -0.39 19.83 10.47
CA GLY A 44 -0.61 20.87 11.48
C GLY A 44 -1.77 20.58 12.44
N PHE A 45 -2.20 19.31 12.57
CA PHE A 45 -3.23 18.90 13.52
C PHE A 45 -2.69 18.60 14.91
N SER A 46 -1.37 18.53 15.07
CA SER A 46 -0.70 18.41 16.37
C SER A 46 0.59 19.24 16.38
N ASN A 47 1.09 19.50 17.60
CA ASN A 47 2.35 20.23 17.82
C ASN A 47 3.59 19.32 17.83
N GLU A 48 3.44 18.06 17.46
CA GLU A 48 4.54 17.12 17.41
C GLU A 48 5.45 17.38 16.20
N THR A 49 6.63 16.79 16.22
CA THR A 49 7.56 16.89 15.10
C THR A 49 7.34 15.70 14.16
N PRO A 50 6.98 15.91 12.89
CA PRO A 50 6.71 14.81 11.94
C PRO A 50 7.86 13.80 11.88
N LYS A 51 9.12 14.30 11.82
CA LYS A 51 10.34 13.50 11.82
C LYS A 51 10.44 12.57 13.03
N THR A 52 10.21 13.09 14.23
CA THR A 52 10.31 12.30 15.46
C THR A 52 9.28 11.18 15.49
N CYS A 53 8.03 11.47 15.09
CA CYS A 53 6.98 10.47 15.00
C CYS A 53 7.30 9.41 13.93
N TYR A 54 7.77 9.82 12.76
CA TYR A 54 8.19 8.96 11.67
C TYR A 54 9.31 7.98 12.09
N GLU A 55 10.40 8.50 12.68
CA GLU A 55 11.52 7.69 13.13
C GLU A 55 11.11 6.72 14.26
N THR A 56 10.21 7.19 15.16
CA THR A 56 9.67 6.34 16.23
C THR A 56 8.79 5.23 15.65
N GLY A 57 7.98 5.51 14.63
CA GLY A 57 7.20 4.52 13.91
C GLY A 57 8.06 3.39 13.34
N ILE A 58 9.16 3.74 12.66
CA ILE A 58 10.10 2.76 12.12
C ILE A 58 10.74 1.92 13.24
N LYS A 59 11.24 2.56 14.31
CA LYS A 59 11.83 1.85 15.46
C LYS A 59 10.83 0.90 16.11
N THR A 60 9.57 1.33 16.25
CA THR A 60 8.50 0.52 16.81
C THR A 60 8.20 -0.70 15.93
N SER A 61 8.17 -0.53 14.61
CA SER A 61 8.00 -1.64 13.67
C SER A 61 9.15 -2.65 13.75
N PHE A 62 10.39 -2.17 13.79
CA PHE A 62 11.57 -3.03 13.97
C PHE A 62 11.50 -3.83 15.27
N ALA A 63 11.11 -3.20 16.38
CA ALA A 63 10.95 -3.87 17.67
C ALA A 63 9.83 -4.92 17.62
N GLN A 64 8.69 -4.61 16.99
CA GLN A 64 7.56 -5.54 16.82
C GLN A 64 7.98 -6.83 16.12
N TRP A 65 8.79 -6.72 15.07
CA TRP A 65 9.21 -7.85 14.26
C TRP A 65 10.54 -8.48 14.69
N GLY A 66 11.19 -7.94 15.73
CA GLY A 66 12.45 -8.46 16.26
C GLY A 66 13.60 -8.43 15.24
N VAL A 67 13.61 -7.50 14.32
CA VAL A 67 14.60 -7.41 13.23
C VAL A 67 15.84 -6.58 13.59
N GLY A 68 16.05 -6.29 14.87
CA GLY A 68 17.21 -5.58 15.39
C GLY A 68 17.01 -4.06 15.49
N ASP A 69 18.14 -3.33 15.46
CA ASP A 69 18.16 -1.88 15.60
C ASP A 69 17.91 -1.16 14.28
N ALA A 70 17.08 -0.11 14.29
CA ALA A 70 16.69 0.63 13.11
C ALA A 70 17.69 1.74 12.70
N THR A 71 18.78 1.95 13.43
CA THR A 71 19.70 3.08 13.23
C THR A 71 20.25 3.14 11.80
N ASN A 72 20.76 2.03 11.31
CA ASN A 72 21.30 1.95 9.95
C ASN A 72 20.23 2.15 8.88
N TYR A 73 19.03 1.67 9.12
CA TYR A 73 17.89 1.87 8.22
C TYR A 73 17.50 3.34 8.15
N LEU A 74 17.36 4.01 9.29
CA LEU A 74 17.04 5.45 9.40
C LEU A 74 18.11 6.35 8.81
N ALA A 75 19.36 5.92 8.76
CA ALA A 75 20.45 6.66 8.14
C ALA A 75 20.62 6.38 6.64
N SER A 76 19.88 5.42 6.09
CA SER A 76 20.06 4.92 4.73
C SER A 76 19.47 5.85 3.67
N ASP A 77 20.30 6.25 2.73
CA ASP A 77 19.89 6.93 1.49
C ASP A 77 19.50 5.96 0.36
N ARG A 78 19.48 4.64 0.65
CA ARG A 78 19.15 3.62 -0.33
C ARG A 78 17.68 3.71 -0.72
N LYS A 79 17.43 3.72 -2.02
CA LYS A 79 16.10 3.73 -2.62
C LYS A 79 15.70 2.32 -3.04
N PRO A 80 14.41 2.02 -3.20
CA PRO A 80 13.96 0.77 -3.77
C PRO A 80 14.58 0.49 -5.13
N SER A 81 14.90 -0.78 -5.38
CA SER A 81 15.50 -1.21 -6.65
C SER A 81 14.44 -1.41 -7.72
N ASP A 82 14.86 -1.34 -8.98
CA ASP A 82 14.04 -1.79 -10.11
C ASP A 82 13.64 -3.26 -9.92
N TYR A 83 12.44 -3.58 -10.32
CA TYR A 83 12.02 -4.98 -10.42
C TYR A 83 12.74 -5.64 -11.61
N LYS A 84 13.28 -6.80 -11.36
CA LYS A 84 13.87 -7.67 -12.37
C LYS A 84 13.03 -8.93 -12.51
N GLU A 85 12.58 -9.20 -13.74
CA GLU A 85 11.83 -10.41 -14.02
C GLU A 85 12.74 -11.64 -13.83
N MET A 86 12.37 -12.49 -12.90
CA MET A 86 13.16 -13.68 -12.54
C MET A 86 12.78 -14.92 -13.37
N VAL A 87 11.60 -14.89 -13.99
CA VAL A 87 11.06 -16.01 -14.78
C VAL A 87 10.63 -15.50 -16.15
N PRO A 88 11.58 -15.33 -17.09
CA PRO A 88 11.30 -14.77 -18.42
C PRO A 88 10.18 -15.52 -19.21
N ALA A 89 10.01 -16.82 -18.96
CA ALA A 89 8.96 -17.64 -19.56
C ALA A 89 7.53 -17.22 -19.14
N SER A 90 7.39 -16.44 -18.04
CA SER A 90 6.09 -15.88 -17.60
C SER A 90 5.55 -14.82 -18.56
N GLY A 91 6.39 -14.28 -19.44
CA GLY A 91 6.06 -13.13 -20.30
C GLY A 91 6.13 -11.78 -19.57
N GLY A 92 6.50 -11.78 -18.29
CA GLY A 92 6.75 -10.58 -17.50
C GLY A 92 7.97 -9.80 -18.00
N LYS A 93 8.07 -8.55 -17.56
CA LYS A 93 9.16 -7.63 -17.95
C LYS A 93 9.74 -6.91 -16.75
N ASP A 94 10.98 -6.49 -16.88
CA ASP A 94 11.61 -5.57 -15.94
C ASP A 94 10.80 -4.28 -15.81
N MET A 95 10.72 -3.74 -14.58
CA MET A 95 10.04 -2.48 -14.30
C MET A 95 10.93 -1.55 -13.50
N LYS A 96 10.87 -0.27 -13.82
CA LYS A 96 11.55 0.78 -13.06
C LYS A 96 10.82 1.04 -11.74
N ALA A 97 11.60 1.19 -10.66
CA ALA A 97 11.05 1.62 -9.39
C ALA A 97 10.41 3.01 -9.52
N LEU A 98 9.20 3.15 -9.00
CA LEU A 98 8.46 4.41 -8.99
C LEU A 98 8.67 5.18 -7.68
N ILE A 99 9.05 4.49 -6.60
CA ILE A 99 9.41 5.09 -5.32
C ILE A 99 10.83 5.66 -5.44
N THR A 100 10.98 6.95 -5.22
CA THR A 100 12.27 7.66 -5.34
C THR A 100 12.80 8.19 -4.02
N ILE A 101 12.06 7.99 -2.93
CA ILE A 101 12.45 8.36 -1.56
C ILE A 101 13.27 7.24 -0.91
N SER A 102 14.00 7.60 0.14
CA SER A 102 14.74 6.67 1.01
C SER A 102 14.15 6.67 2.42
N PRO A 103 14.53 5.69 3.29
CA PRO A 103 14.10 5.69 4.70
C PRO A 103 14.59 6.89 5.50
N LYS A 104 15.74 7.45 5.15
CA LYS A 104 16.27 8.62 5.81
C LYS A 104 15.37 9.82 5.60
N TRP A 105 14.93 10.43 6.72
CA TRP A 105 14.06 11.59 6.67
C TRP A 105 14.70 12.75 5.90
N ASN A 106 13.92 13.38 5.04
CA ASN A 106 14.36 14.53 4.25
C ASN A 106 13.60 15.81 4.68
N ASP A 107 14.28 16.64 5.45
CA ASP A 107 13.72 17.89 5.95
C ASP A 107 13.40 18.90 4.82
N THR A 108 13.97 18.73 3.63
CA THR A 108 13.80 19.64 2.47
C THR A 108 12.85 19.13 1.39
N ALA A 109 12.24 17.96 1.59
CA ALA A 109 11.36 17.33 0.59
C ALA A 109 10.01 18.04 0.38
N GLY A 110 9.71 19.06 1.19
CA GLY A 110 8.38 19.66 1.24
C GLY A 110 7.32 18.70 1.81
N LYS A 111 6.12 19.20 2.05
CA LYS A 111 5.06 18.42 2.69
C LYS A 111 4.69 17.15 1.91
N GLU A 112 4.60 17.25 0.59
CA GLU A 112 4.23 16.11 -0.27
C GLU A 112 5.29 15.00 -0.22
N GLY A 113 6.59 15.35 -0.32
CA GLY A 113 7.67 14.36 -0.23
C GLY A 113 7.80 13.75 1.18
N GLN A 114 7.54 14.52 2.21
CA GLN A 114 7.50 14.03 3.59
C GLN A 114 6.30 13.09 3.81
N LEU A 115 5.15 13.40 3.20
CA LEU A 115 3.99 12.49 3.22
C LEU A 115 4.31 11.19 2.50
N GLU A 116 4.96 11.23 1.33
CA GLU A 116 5.41 10.02 0.63
C GLU A 116 6.29 9.15 1.52
N GLN A 117 7.23 9.75 2.29
CA GLN A 117 8.07 9.02 3.24
C GLN A 117 7.23 8.37 4.35
N ILE A 118 6.33 9.13 4.98
CA ILE A 118 5.48 8.65 6.08
C ILE A 118 4.60 7.48 5.61
N ILE A 119 3.88 7.66 4.51
CA ILE A 119 2.92 6.66 4.04
C ILE A 119 3.63 5.42 3.50
N THR A 120 4.78 5.58 2.85
CA THR A 120 5.56 4.43 2.38
C THR A 120 6.03 3.55 3.56
N GLN A 121 6.48 4.16 4.66
CA GLN A 121 6.88 3.40 5.85
C GLN A 121 5.68 2.84 6.61
N LYS A 122 4.57 3.58 6.69
CA LYS A 122 3.30 3.07 7.23
C LYS A 122 2.85 1.84 6.47
N TRP A 123 2.86 1.89 5.14
CA TRP A 123 2.48 0.78 4.27
C TRP A 123 3.28 -0.49 4.56
N LEU A 124 4.59 -0.37 4.76
CA LEU A 124 5.45 -1.50 5.15
C LEU A 124 5.12 -2.00 6.57
N ALA A 125 4.88 -1.10 7.51
CA ALA A 125 4.60 -1.42 8.91
C ALA A 125 3.19 -2.02 9.11
N CYS A 126 2.25 -1.79 8.21
CA CYS A 126 0.92 -2.38 8.23
C CYS A 126 0.90 -3.88 7.91
N TRP A 127 2.03 -4.50 7.52
CA TRP A 127 2.07 -5.94 7.32
C TRP A 127 1.67 -6.69 8.60
N PRO A 128 0.70 -7.68 8.55
CA PRO A 128 -0.01 -8.18 7.36
C PRO A 128 -1.38 -7.51 7.10
N GLU A 129 -1.67 -6.34 7.69
CA GLU A 129 -2.93 -5.59 7.53
C GLU A 129 -3.06 -4.98 6.12
N SER A 130 -3.32 -5.82 5.12
CA SER A 130 -3.33 -5.45 3.71
C SER A 130 -4.43 -4.45 3.34
N TYR A 131 -5.58 -4.49 4.02
CA TYR A 131 -6.70 -3.57 3.75
C TYR A 131 -6.37 -2.14 4.15
N GLU A 132 -5.69 -1.95 5.28
CA GLU A 132 -5.22 -0.63 5.70
C GLU A 132 -4.16 -0.10 4.72
N ALA A 133 -3.17 -0.92 4.39
CA ALA A 133 -2.15 -0.56 3.42
C ALA A 133 -2.74 -0.17 2.06
N TRP A 134 -3.75 -0.90 1.58
CA TRP A 134 -4.47 -0.58 0.35
C TRP A 134 -5.30 0.70 0.47
N SER A 135 -5.93 0.95 1.60
CA SER A 135 -6.70 2.17 1.85
C SER A 135 -5.79 3.40 1.82
N GLU A 136 -4.62 3.34 2.45
CA GLU A 136 -3.63 4.41 2.42
C GLU A 136 -3.15 4.72 1.00
N GLN A 137 -2.86 3.69 0.21
CA GLN A 137 -2.43 3.88 -1.17
C GLN A 137 -3.52 4.56 -2.01
N ARG A 138 -4.79 4.21 -1.82
CA ARG A 138 -5.91 4.86 -2.52
C ARG A 138 -6.14 6.29 -2.06
N ARG A 139 -6.02 6.53 -0.75
CA ARG A 139 -6.24 7.85 -0.14
C ARG A 139 -5.19 8.88 -0.56
N THR A 140 -3.92 8.47 -0.60
CA THR A 140 -2.78 9.38 -0.75
C THR A 140 -2.03 9.24 -2.08
N GLY A 141 -2.21 8.14 -2.81
CA GLY A 141 -1.40 7.78 -3.96
C GLY A 141 -0.05 7.15 -3.59
N TYR A 142 0.24 6.95 -2.30
CA TYR A 142 1.50 6.38 -1.81
C TYR A 142 1.29 5.03 -1.10
N PRO A 143 2.28 4.13 -1.17
CA PRO A 143 3.49 4.21 -2.00
C PRO A 143 3.16 4.11 -3.49
N LYS A 144 4.09 4.60 -4.33
CA LYS A 144 4.02 4.45 -5.78
C LYS A 144 4.40 3.02 -6.17
N LEU A 145 3.43 2.13 -6.18
CA LEU A 145 3.64 0.71 -6.48
C LEU A 145 3.91 0.46 -7.97
N PHE A 146 4.58 -0.65 -8.28
CA PHE A 146 4.71 -1.13 -9.64
C PHE A 146 3.33 -1.32 -10.27
N LYS A 147 3.19 -0.90 -11.53
CA LYS A 147 1.96 -1.09 -12.29
C LYS A 147 1.80 -2.56 -12.70
N VAL A 148 0.56 -3.04 -12.78
CA VAL A 148 0.31 -4.36 -13.36
C VAL A 148 0.73 -4.38 -14.82
N GLN A 149 1.47 -5.41 -15.24
CA GLN A 149 1.96 -5.52 -16.62
C GLN A 149 0.89 -5.97 -17.60
N THR A 150 -0.04 -6.80 -17.13
CA THR A 150 -1.17 -7.29 -17.92
C THR A 150 -2.46 -6.97 -17.17
N ASN A 151 -3.30 -6.14 -17.79
CA ASN A 151 -4.59 -5.74 -17.24
C ASN A 151 -5.72 -6.48 -17.98
N ASN A 152 -6.28 -7.49 -17.33
CA ASN A 152 -7.36 -8.33 -17.88
C ASN A 152 -8.77 -7.84 -17.49
N SER A 153 -8.90 -6.59 -17.02
CA SER A 153 -10.19 -6.06 -16.55
C SER A 153 -11.18 -5.68 -17.66
N GLY A 154 -10.80 -5.84 -18.93
CA GLY A 154 -11.64 -5.39 -20.05
C GLY A 154 -11.87 -3.87 -20.08
N GLY A 155 -10.96 -3.08 -19.50
CA GLY A 155 -11.05 -1.61 -19.45
C GLY A 155 -11.84 -1.05 -18.26
N THR A 156 -12.33 -1.91 -17.35
CA THR A 156 -13.08 -1.46 -16.16
C THR A 156 -12.17 -0.91 -15.06
N ILE A 157 -10.87 -1.25 -15.09
CA ILE A 157 -9.86 -0.76 -14.14
C ILE A 157 -8.74 -0.10 -14.95
N ASP A 158 -8.42 1.15 -14.65
CA ASP A 158 -7.27 1.83 -15.24
C ASP A 158 -5.96 1.22 -14.68
N THR A 159 -5.03 0.91 -15.58
CA THR A 159 -3.73 0.32 -15.21
C THR A 159 -2.91 1.25 -14.31
N ASN A 160 -3.08 2.57 -14.46
CA ASN A 160 -2.34 3.56 -13.67
C ASN A 160 -2.95 3.75 -12.28
N ASP A 161 -4.28 3.64 -12.17
CA ASP A 161 -5.00 3.82 -10.92
C ASP A 161 -5.11 2.54 -10.11
N MET A 162 -4.95 1.39 -10.74
CA MET A 162 -5.13 0.06 -10.13
C MET A 162 -6.57 -0.14 -9.62
N ILE A 163 -6.80 -1.21 -8.85
CA ILE A 163 -8.11 -1.48 -8.27
C ILE A 163 -8.44 -0.48 -7.15
N ARG A 164 -9.61 0.15 -7.23
CA ARG A 164 -10.06 1.20 -6.28
C ARG A 164 -11.06 0.71 -5.24
N ARG A 165 -11.81 -0.34 -5.57
CA ARG A 165 -12.80 -0.97 -4.68
C ARG A 165 -13.10 -2.41 -5.11
N LEU A 166 -13.72 -3.15 -4.22
CA LEU A 166 -14.40 -4.38 -4.61
C LEU A 166 -15.82 -4.04 -5.09
N PRO A 167 -16.34 -4.70 -6.15
CA PRO A 167 -17.75 -4.59 -6.54
C PRO A 167 -18.68 -5.02 -5.40
N PHE A 168 -19.93 -4.62 -5.45
CA PHE A 168 -20.95 -5.17 -4.55
C PHE A 168 -21.12 -6.67 -4.81
N SER A 169 -21.63 -7.37 -3.82
CA SER A 169 -21.92 -8.80 -3.97
C SER A 169 -23.03 -9.03 -5.02
N THR A 170 -22.84 -10.02 -5.87
CA THR A 170 -23.91 -10.46 -6.79
C THR A 170 -25.13 -10.97 -6.04
N ASP A 171 -24.93 -11.55 -4.86
CA ASP A 171 -26.03 -11.98 -3.98
C ASP A 171 -26.94 -10.81 -3.55
N ASP A 172 -26.39 -9.62 -3.35
CA ASP A 172 -27.18 -8.45 -2.98
C ASP A 172 -28.08 -8.01 -4.13
N ALA A 173 -27.60 -8.09 -5.37
CA ALA A 173 -28.37 -7.79 -6.56
C ALA A 173 -29.58 -8.75 -6.73
N ASP A 174 -29.37 -10.03 -6.40
CA ASP A 174 -30.41 -11.07 -6.56
C ASP A 174 -31.42 -11.07 -5.40
N LYS A 175 -30.95 -10.81 -4.16
CA LYS A 175 -31.79 -10.88 -2.95
C LYS A 175 -32.58 -9.61 -2.69
N ASP A 176 -32.00 -8.45 -2.99
CA ASP A 176 -32.63 -7.14 -2.81
C ASP A 176 -32.24 -6.17 -3.94
N PRO A 177 -32.84 -6.31 -5.13
CA PRO A 177 -32.52 -5.48 -6.29
C PRO A 177 -32.83 -3.98 -6.05
N VAL A 178 -33.79 -3.67 -5.19
CA VAL A 178 -34.14 -2.26 -4.88
C VAL A 178 -32.99 -1.62 -4.07
N GLN A 179 -32.51 -2.30 -3.04
CA GLN A 179 -31.40 -1.80 -2.25
C GLN A 179 -30.11 -1.75 -3.07
N TYR A 180 -29.87 -2.74 -3.91
CA TYR A 180 -28.72 -2.76 -4.82
C TYR A 180 -28.70 -1.55 -5.77
N ASP A 181 -29.86 -1.18 -6.33
CA ASP A 181 -29.98 0.02 -7.19
C ASP A 181 -29.75 1.32 -6.41
N LEU A 182 -30.18 1.39 -5.15
CA LEU A 182 -29.87 2.52 -4.27
C LEU A 182 -28.38 2.65 -3.98
N LEU A 183 -27.71 1.52 -3.73
CA LEU A 183 -26.24 1.48 -3.51
C LEU A 183 -25.47 1.93 -4.74
N LYS A 184 -25.83 1.47 -5.94
CA LYS A 184 -25.22 1.93 -7.20
C LYS A 184 -25.44 3.44 -7.42
N LYS A 185 -26.61 3.94 -7.09
CA LYS A 185 -26.93 5.36 -7.18
C LYS A 185 -26.10 6.20 -6.23
N ALA A 186 -25.93 5.72 -4.98
CA ALA A 186 -25.09 6.35 -3.97
C ALA A 186 -23.59 6.30 -4.35
N LEU A 187 -23.15 5.24 -5.04
CA LEU A 187 -21.78 5.11 -5.53
C LEU A 187 -21.42 6.20 -6.56
N GLY A 188 -22.38 6.67 -7.34
CA GLY A 188 -22.17 7.72 -8.34
C GLY A 188 -21.45 7.28 -9.60
N GLY A 189 -21.34 5.95 -9.83
CA GLY A 189 -20.69 5.37 -11.00
C GLY A 189 -21.01 3.88 -11.16
N PRO A 190 -20.47 3.22 -12.19
CA PRO A 190 -20.70 1.82 -12.43
C PRO A 190 -20.12 0.96 -11.31
N ASP A 191 -20.76 -0.17 -11.01
CA ASP A 191 -20.33 -1.10 -9.98
C ASP A 191 -19.21 -2.00 -10.50
N HIS A 192 -17.99 -1.51 -10.46
CA HIS A 192 -16.77 -2.27 -10.80
C HIS A 192 -15.53 -1.78 -10.05
N GLY A 193 -14.44 -2.51 -10.13
CA GLY A 193 -13.21 -2.25 -9.37
C GLY A 193 -12.50 -0.94 -9.67
N GLY A 194 -12.80 -0.27 -10.78
CA GLY A 194 -12.20 1.02 -11.14
C GLY A 194 -12.97 2.24 -10.63
N THR A 195 -14.20 2.07 -10.13
CA THR A 195 -15.00 3.20 -9.63
C THR A 195 -14.45 3.69 -8.28
N ARG A 196 -14.15 4.97 -8.18
CA ARG A 196 -13.64 5.59 -6.97
C ARG A 196 -14.73 5.78 -5.92
N LEU A 197 -14.37 5.63 -4.66
CA LEU A 197 -15.22 5.97 -3.52
C LEU A 197 -15.18 7.49 -3.25
N TRP A 198 -16.15 7.99 -2.51
CA TRP A 198 -16.28 9.44 -2.21
C TRP A 198 -15.03 10.06 -1.56
N TRP A 199 -14.30 9.29 -0.78
CA TRP A 199 -13.07 9.73 -0.12
C TRP A 199 -11.80 9.52 -0.98
N ASP A 200 -11.87 8.67 -2.00
CA ASP A 200 -10.80 8.41 -2.98
C ASP A 200 -10.99 9.32 -4.20
N ALA A 201 -11.02 10.62 -3.98
CA ALA A 201 -11.41 11.58 -5.01
C ALA A 201 -10.26 12.01 -5.94
N GLY A 202 -9.06 11.46 -5.77
CA GLY A 202 -7.90 11.85 -6.58
C GLY A 202 -7.47 13.31 -6.39
N LYS A 203 -7.79 13.90 -5.24
CA LYS A 203 -7.43 15.28 -4.89
C LYS A 203 -5.97 15.36 -4.43
N ASN A 204 -5.40 16.56 -4.50
CA ASN A 204 -4.10 16.83 -3.90
C ASN A 204 -4.14 16.57 -2.39
N ASN A 205 -3.02 16.09 -1.83
CA ASN A 205 -2.91 15.78 -0.40
C ASN A 205 -2.89 17.04 0.47
N PHE A 206 -2.47 18.19 -0.09
CA PHE A 206 -2.35 19.49 0.58
C PHE A 206 -2.97 20.62 -0.23
#